data_12c54ed3c186dedf790bab155ad27c9b
#
_entry.id   12c54ed3c186dedf790bab155ad27c9b
#
_cell.length_a   1.000
_cell.length_b   1.000
_cell.length_c   1.000
_cell.angle_alpha   90.00
_cell.angle_beta   90.00
_cell.angle_gamma   90.00
#
_symmetry.space_group_name_H-M   'P 1'
#
loop_
_entity.id
_entity.type
_entity.pdbx_description
1 polymer ?
#
loop_
_entity_poly.entity_id
_entity_poly.type
_entity_poly.pdbx_seq_one_letter_code
_entity_poly.pdbx_strand_id
1 'polypeptide(L)'
;VSTKNPASIKKQAAVAVLAALGVTALAACGTDDGGEAAGKSGAPAPKTVTLVSHDSFNASKEVLAEFTKQTGFTVKVLKAGDAGEAVNKEILTKGSPQGDVFFGVDNTLLSRALDNGIFVGYQAKGLDRIPAEYHLDEEHRVTPVDSGDICVNYDKKYFADKKLAPPVTFDDLAKPEYKDLLVVENPERSSPGLGFLLGTAAKYGDDGWQDYWKKLKANGVKTVDSWELAYNQEFSGSAGGKQAKGDRPLVVSYASSPPVEVLYAEPQPKEAPTGVSTGTCFRQTEFAGLLNGAKNPEGGKALIDFLISKKFQEDMPLQMFVNPVAKDAVLPELFTKHGVVVEKPETMEPGKIAEKRDAWIQQWSSIAR
;
A
#
# COMPACT_ATOMS: atom_id res chain seq x y z
N VAL A 1 -42.96 -13.62 35.25
CA VAL A 1 -42.97 -12.72 36.40
C VAL A 1 -41.93 -11.62 36.07
N SER A 2 -42.35 -10.57 35.46
CA SER A 2 -42.76 -9.25 35.99
C SER A 2 -41.52 -8.42 36.40
N THR A 3 -41.22 -7.39 35.77
CA THR A 3 -41.59 -5.96 35.62
C THR A 3 -40.43 -5.13 36.15
N LYS A 4 -39.97 -4.03 35.62
CA LYS A 4 -40.47 -2.75 35.12
C LYS A 4 -39.28 -1.82 34.78
N ASN A 5 -39.39 -1.10 33.71
CA ASN A 5 -38.82 0.24 33.49
C ASN A 5 -39.48 1.26 34.46
N PRO A 6 -39.10 2.52 34.63
CA PRO A 6 -38.78 3.49 33.57
C PRO A 6 -37.80 4.66 33.89
N ALA A 7 -37.34 5.30 32.85
CA ALA A 7 -37.14 6.73 32.53
C ALA A 7 -37.00 7.81 33.66
N SER A 8 -36.06 8.71 33.44
CA SER A 8 -36.26 10.13 33.76
C SER A 8 -35.41 11.06 32.90
N ILE A 9 -36.10 11.87 32.13
CA ILE A 9 -35.70 13.04 31.37
C ILE A 9 -35.49 14.20 32.37
N LYS A 10 -34.46 15.00 32.23
CA LYS A 10 -34.48 16.44 32.61
C LYS A 10 -33.74 17.29 31.59
N LYS A 11 -34.53 18.19 30.97
CA LYS A 11 -34.15 19.39 30.22
C LYS A 11 -33.79 20.51 31.19
N GLN A 12 -33.01 21.47 30.70
CA GLN A 12 -33.01 22.93 30.96
C GLN A 12 -31.57 23.44 30.86
N ALA A 13 -31.19 24.60 30.39
CA ALA A 13 -31.88 25.72 29.72
C ALA A 13 -30.76 26.62 29.15
N ALA A 14 -31.10 27.33 28.13
CA ALA A 14 -30.25 28.34 27.49
C ALA A 14 -30.14 29.61 28.35
N VAL A 15 -29.00 30.27 28.33
CA VAL A 15 -28.87 31.69 28.65
C VAL A 15 -28.00 32.37 27.60
N ALA A 16 -28.64 33.28 26.87
CA ALA A 16 -28.01 34.26 26.00
C ALA A 16 -27.71 35.51 26.80
N VAL A 17 -26.54 36.10 26.63
CA VAL A 17 -26.28 37.50 27.04
C VAL A 17 -25.63 38.22 25.87
N LEU A 18 -26.27 39.27 25.45
CA LEU A 18 -25.89 40.28 24.46
C LEU A 18 -25.09 41.42 25.07
N ALA A 19 -24.41 42.15 24.19
CA ALA A 19 -23.96 43.54 24.20
C ALA A 19 -22.60 43.81 24.83
N ALA A 20 -21.76 44.73 24.37
CA ALA A 20 -22.00 45.94 23.58
C ALA A 20 -20.71 46.43 22.89
N LEU A 21 -20.94 47.27 21.91
CA LEU A 21 -20.03 48.06 21.09
C LEU A 21 -19.02 48.93 21.83
N GLY A 22 -17.84 49.09 21.25
CA GLY A 22 -16.89 50.13 21.56
C GLY A 22 -16.05 50.51 20.35
N VAL A 23 -16.54 51.45 19.55
CA VAL A 23 -15.78 52.11 18.46
C VAL A 23 -14.95 53.25 19.07
N THR A 24 -13.66 53.28 18.83
CA THR A 24 -12.87 54.50 18.87
C THR A 24 -11.90 54.53 17.70
N ALA A 25 -12.22 55.39 16.75
CA ALA A 25 -11.32 55.83 15.71
C ALA A 25 -10.45 56.97 16.24
N LEU A 26 -9.16 56.89 15.99
CA LEU A 26 -8.26 58.06 16.04
C LEU A 26 -7.36 58.03 14.82
N ALA A 27 -7.59 58.95 13.93
CA ALA A 27 -6.74 59.27 12.80
C ALA A 27 -5.54 60.12 13.29
N ALA A 28 -4.35 59.79 12.83
CA ALA A 28 -3.22 60.70 12.80
C ALA A 28 -2.45 60.50 11.51
N CYS A 29 -2.49 61.49 10.64
CA CYS A 29 -1.62 61.64 9.47
C CYS A 29 -0.19 61.98 9.93
N GLY A 30 0.78 61.39 9.30
CA GLY A 30 2.21 61.73 9.40
C GLY A 30 2.94 61.18 8.15
N THR A 31 3.52 62.08 7.43
CA THR A 31 4.13 62.06 6.10
C THR A 31 5.46 61.31 6.02
N ASP A 32 5.65 60.68 4.87
CA ASP A 32 6.83 60.51 4.02
C ASP A 32 8.09 59.78 4.50
N ASP A 33 8.48 58.88 3.71
CA ASP A 33 9.69 58.56 2.98
C ASP A 33 10.29 57.15 3.26
N GLY A 34 10.72 56.44 2.18
CA GLY A 34 11.62 55.29 2.28
C GLY A 34 10.96 53.95 1.97
N GLY A 35 10.97 53.59 0.65
CA GLY A 35 10.59 52.26 0.18
C GLY A 35 11.48 51.17 0.74
N GLU A 36 10.89 50.26 1.52
CA GLU A 36 11.39 48.88 1.68
C GLU A 36 10.30 47.93 1.33
N ALA A 37 10.56 47.06 0.39
CA ALA A 37 9.67 46.00 -0.03
C ALA A 37 9.28 45.15 1.21
N ALA A 38 8.04 45.26 1.62
CA ALA A 38 7.46 44.42 2.67
C ALA A 38 7.54 42.96 2.16
N GLY A 39 8.53 42.24 2.64
CA GLY A 39 8.60 40.81 2.54
C GLY A 39 7.30 40.24 3.07
N LYS A 40 6.60 39.46 2.23
CA LYS A 40 5.47 38.65 2.66
C LYS A 40 5.95 37.79 3.83
N SER A 41 5.59 38.14 5.05
CA SER A 41 5.73 37.24 6.19
C SER A 41 4.76 36.08 5.97
N GLY A 42 5.24 35.06 5.26
CA GLY A 42 4.52 33.82 5.12
C GLY A 42 4.32 33.21 6.51
N ALA A 43 3.14 32.68 6.77
CA ALA A 43 2.94 31.87 7.95
C ALA A 43 4.04 30.78 8.02
N PRO A 44 4.56 30.45 9.23
CA PRO A 44 5.58 29.40 9.34
C PRO A 44 5.09 28.12 8.68
N ALA A 45 5.96 27.48 7.88
CA ALA A 45 5.63 26.23 7.20
C ALA A 45 5.10 25.19 8.20
N PRO A 46 4.09 24.39 7.83
CA PRO A 46 3.56 23.35 8.70
C PRO A 46 4.69 22.40 9.14
N LYS A 47 4.77 22.13 10.43
CA LYS A 47 5.75 21.14 10.97
C LYS A 47 5.32 19.69 10.74
N THR A 48 4.09 19.46 10.32
CA THR A 48 3.55 18.12 10.03
C THR A 48 3.52 17.87 8.54
N VAL A 49 3.99 16.68 8.14
CA VAL A 49 3.86 16.10 6.80
C VAL A 49 2.84 14.99 6.88
N THR A 50 1.81 15.05 6.05
CA THR A 50 0.80 13.99 5.96
C THR A 50 1.18 13.02 4.84
N LEU A 51 1.46 11.78 5.21
CA LEU A 51 1.66 10.65 4.31
C LEU A 51 0.33 9.92 4.12
N VAL A 52 -0.23 9.99 2.93
CA VAL A 52 -1.36 9.14 2.53
C VAL A 52 -0.80 7.79 2.05
N SER A 53 -1.37 6.69 2.52
CA SER A 53 -0.89 5.37 2.17
C SER A 53 -2.00 4.31 2.22
N HIS A 54 -1.70 3.13 1.66
CA HIS A 54 -2.53 1.95 1.85
C HIS A 54 -2.52 1.48 3.32
N ASP A 55 -3.48 0.61 3.68
CA ASP A 55 -3.71 0.21 5.08
C ASP A 55 -2.55 -0.58 5.68
N SER A 56 -1.77 -1.29 4.86
CA SER A 56 -0.65 -2.12 5.31
C SER A 56 0.65 -1.34 5.54
N PHE A 57 0.69 -0.02 5.26
CA PHE A 57 1.87 0.79 5.54
C PHE A 57 2.20 0.77 7.04
N ASN A 58 3.45 0.49 7.35
CA ASN A 58 4.00 0.58 8.69
C ASN A 58 5.46 1.02 8.66
N ALA A 59 5.90 1.71 9.71
CA ALA A 59 7.30 2.08 9.94
C ALA A 59 7.53 2.09 11.45
N SER A 60 8.73 1.75 11.90
CA SER A 60 9.05 1.78 13.32
C SER A 60 8.98 3.22 13.88
N LYS A 61 8.63 3.32 15.15
CA LYS A 61 8.61 4.62 15.85
C LYS A 61 9.98 5.29 15.87
N GLU A 62 11.02 4.48 15.97
CA GLU A 62 12.42 4.87 15.98
C GLU A 62 12.84 5.51 14.65
N VAL A 63 12.40 4.93 13.54
CA VAL A 63 12.67 5.47 12.19
C VAL A 63 11.92 6.78 11.96
N LEU A 64 10.65 6.87 12.35
CA LEU A 64 9.88 8.12 12.25
C LEU A 64 10.43 9.22 13.18
N ALA A 65 10.93 8.86 14.37
CA ALA A 65 11.59 9.79 15.27
C ALA A 65 12.93 10.30 14.69
N GLU A 66 13.68 9.45 14.00
CA GLU A 66 14.92 9.86 13.31
C GLU A 66 14.63 10.85 12.18
N PHE A 67 13.58 10.63 11.37
CA PHE A 67 13.11 11.62 10.39
C PHE A 67 12.82 12.97 11.04
N THR A 68 12.08 12.96 12.14
CA THR A 68 11.74 14.20 12.87
C THR A 68 12.98 14.91 13.39
N LYS A 69 13.95 14.16 13.92
CA LYS A 69 15.21 14.71 14.42
C LYS A 69 16.05 15.34 13.29
N GLN A 70 16.11 14.69 12.13
CA GLN A 70 16.90 15.19 10.99
C GLN A 70 16.28 16.41 10.32
N THR A 71 14.95 16.48 10.25
CA THR A 71 14.24 17.45 9.39
C THR A 71 13.44 18.48 10.17
N GLY A 72 13.11 18.22 11.43
CA GLY A 72 12.17 19.02 12.21
C GLY A 72 10.69 18.81 11.85
N PHE A 73 10.39 17.96 10.86
CA PHE A 73 9.02 17.59 10.48
C PHE A 73 8.56 16.34 11.20
N THR A 74 7.25 16.28 11.52
CA THR A 74 6.59 15.10 12.08
C THR A 74 5.71 14.45 11.04
N VAL A 75 5.79 13.15 10.86
CA VAL A 75 4.95 12.40 9.92
C VAL A 75 3.61 12.07 10.57
N LYS A 76 2.52 12.39 9.87
CA LYS A 76 1.17 11.89 10.14
C LYS A 76 0.78 10.92 9.03
N VAL A 77 0.56 9.67 9.36
CA VAL A 77 0.08 8.67 8.39
C VAL A 77 -1.45 8.71 8.31
N LEU A 78 -1.97 8.80 7.09
CA LEU A 78 -3.38 8.69 6.76
C LEU A 78 -3.59 7.43 5.91
N LYS A 79 -4.15 6.38 6.52
CA LYS A 79 -4.50 5.15 5.82
C LYS A 79 -5.79 5.34 5.02
N ALA A 80 -5.75 4.99 3.72
CA ALA A 80 -6.80 5.35 2.76
C ALA A 80 -7.50 4.14 2.13
N GLY A 81 -7.34 2.96 2.68
CA GLY A 81 -7.83 1.69 2.14
C GLY A 81 -6.71 0.90 1.48
N ASP A 82 -7.03 -0.13 0.71
CA ASP A 82 -6.02 -0.83 -0.10
C ASP A 82 -5.57 0.04 -1.28
N ALA A 83 -4.44 -0.28 -1.91
CA ALA A 83 -3.73 0.58 -2.86
C ALA A 83 -4.61 1.11 -4.00
N GLY A 84 -5.45 0.27 -4.61
CA GLY A 84 -6.37 0.69 -5.67
C GLY A 84 -7.43 1.68 -5.18
N GLU A 85 -7.94 1.47 -3.97
CA GLU A 85 -8.90 2.38 -3.33
C GLU A 85 -8.23 3.72 -2.99
N ALA A 86 -7.02 3.69 -2.44
CA ALA A 86 -6.26 4.87 -2.08
C ALA A 86 -5.92 5.74 -3.30
N VAL A 87 -5.44 5.15 -4.40
CA VAL A 87 -5.20 5.85 -5.67
C VAL A 87 -6.47 6.51 -6.20
N ASN A 88 -7.60 5.80 -6.18
CA ASN A 88 -8.88 6.34 -6.65
C ASN A 88 -9.34 7.54 -5.80
N LYS A 89 -9.14 7.50 -4.47
CA LYS A 89 -9.46 8.63 -3.58
C LYS A 89 -8.62 9.86 -3.91
N GLU A 90 -7.32 9.71 -4.15
CA GLU A 90 -6.45 10.84 -4.52
C GLU A 90 -6.81 11.42 -5.89
N ILE A 91 -7.22 10.58 -6.86
CA ILE A 91 -7.73 11.05 -8.16
C ILE A 91 -9.01 11.89 -7.98
N LEU A 92 -9.93 11.43 -7.14
CA LEU A 92 -11.18 12.15 -6.87
C LEU A 92 -10.98 13.47 -6.13
N THR A 93 -9.91 13.57 -5.33
CA THR A 93 -9.57 14.78 -4.56
C THR A 93 -8.48 15.62 -5.23
N LYS A 94 -8.18 15.36 -6.50
CA LYS A 94 -7.19 16.11 -7.30
C LYS A 94 -7.33 17.63 -7.14
N GLY A 95 -6.23 18.30 -6.83
CA GLY A 95 -6.18 19.75 -6.57
C GLY A 95 -6.49 20.16 -5.12
N SER A 96 -6.99 19.22 -4.30
CA SER A 96 -7.12 19.38 -2.85
C SER A 96 -6.81 18.03 -2.19
N PRO A 97 -5.56 17.57 -2.27
CA PRO A 97 -5.18 16.24 -1.83
C PRO A 97 -5.37 16.06 -0.32
N GLN A 98 -5.52 14.81 0.12
CA GLN A 98 -5.71 14.50 1.53
C GLN A 98 -4.42 14.62 2.35
N GLY A 99 -3.26 14.64 1.68
CA GLY A 99 -1.95 14.76 2.30
C GLY A 99 -0.92 15.47 1.45
N ASP A 100 0.34 15.29 1.81
CA ASP A 100 1.48 15.93 1.14
C ASP A 100 2.23 14.94 0.25
N VAL A 101 2.34 13.69 0.69
CA VAL A 101 2.97 12.58 -0.02
C VAL A 101 1.98 11.42 -0.10
N PHE A 102 1.94 10.75 -1.25
CA PHE A 102 1.28 9.46 -1.38
C PHE A 102 2.34 8.37 -1.54
N PHE A 103 2.19 7.28 -0.77
CA PHE A 103 2.97 6.06 -0.87
C PHE A 103 2.07 4.85 -1.14
N GLY A 104 2.53 3.92 -1.98
CA GLY A 104 1.85 2.66 -2.27
C GLY A 104 1.11 2.63 -3.60
N VAL A 105 1.39 3.60 -4.50
CA VAL A 105 1.10 3.38 -5.92
C VAL A 105 2.17 2.44 -6.48
N ASP A 106 1.74 1.36 -7.11
CA ASP A 106 2.66 0.40 -7.71
C ASP A 106 2.64 0.43 -9.25
N ASN A 107 3.52 -0.34 -9.88
CA ASN A 107 3.61 -0.41 -11.35
C ASN A 107 2.29 -0.82 -12.03
N THR A 108 1.37 -1.49 -11.33
CA THR A 108 0.06 -1.88 -11.88
C THR A 108 -0.91 -0.70 -11.98
N LEU A 109 -0.77 0.29 -11.10
CA LEU A 109 -1.63 1.48 -10.99
C LEU A 109 -0.93 2.77 -11.42
N LEU A 110 0.40 2.73 -11.66
CA LEU A 110 1.23 3.90 -11.90
C LEU A 110 0.71 4.79 -13.01
N SER A 111 0.42 4.24 -14.20
CA SER A 111 -0.10 5.01 -15.34
C SER A 111 -1.40 5.75 -14.98
N ARG A 112 -2.31 5.09 -14.25
CA ARG A 112 -3.56 5.72 -13.81
C ARG A 112 -3.32 6.94 -12.92
N ALA A 113 -2.37 6.85 -12.00
CA ALA A 113 -2.00 7.97 -11.12
C ALA A 113 -1.32 9.11 -11.89
N LEU A 114 -0.39 8.77 -12.79
CA LEU A 114 0.35 9.75 -13.59
C LEU A 114 -0.55 10.49 -14.60
N ASP A 115 -1.40 9.76 -15.32
CA ASP A 115 -2.32 10.33 -16.32
C ASP A 115 -3.36 11.25 -15.70
N ASN A 116 -3.75 10.98 -14.46
CA ASN A 116 -4.63 11.85 -13.70
C ASN A 116 -3.92 13.03 -13.04
N GLY A 117 -2.57 13.11 -13.09
CA GLY A 117 -1.79 14.25 -12.63
C GLY A 117 -1.91 14.50 -11.12
N ILE A 118 -1.98 13.43 -10.31
CA ILE A 118 -2.04 13.56 -8.85
C ILE A 118 -0.68 13.89 -8.24
N PHE A 119 0.42 13.73 -8.98
CA PHE A 119 1.77 14.00 -8.53
C PHE A 119 2.42 15.20 -9.23
N VAL A 120 3.39 15.81 -8.57
CA VAL A 120 4.31 16.80 -9.15
C VAL A 120 5.73 16.23 -9.18
N GLY A 121 6.53 16.64 -10.20
CA GLY A 121 7.90 16.17 -10.34
C GLY A 121 8.79 16.59 -9.17
N TYR A 122 9.52 15.62 -8.64
CA TYR A 122 10.58 15.83 -7.65
C TYR A 122 11.62 14.72 -7.73
N GLN A 123 12.83 15.06 -8.17
CA GLN A 123 13.93 14.12 -8.14
C GLN A 123 14.47 13.96 -6.71
N ALA A 124 14.25 12.82 -6.11
CA ALA A 124 14.66 12.52 -4.75
C ALA A 124 16.18 12.52 -4.59
N LYS A 125 16.69 13.07 -3.50
CA LYS A 125 18.11 12.99 -3.14
C LYS A 125 18.49 11.56 -2.78
N GLY A 126 19.52 11.04 -3.44
CA GLY A 126 19.95 9.65 -3.27
C GLY A 126 19.24 8.64 -4.18
N LEU A 127 18.50 9.10 -5.19
CA LEU A 127 17.87 8.25 -6.22
C LEU A 127 18.92 7.39 -6.99
N ASP A 128 20.17 7.83 -7.08
CA ASP A 128 21.30 7.11 -7.68
C ASP A 128 21.66 5.79 -6.96
N ARG A 129 21.22 5.62 -5.71
CA ARG A 129 21.36 4.36 -4.97
C ARG A 129 20.38 3.29 -5.40
N ILE A 130 19.33 3.66 -6.14
CA ILE A 130 18.30 2.77 -6.62
C ILE A 130 18.63 2.31 -8.04
N PRO A 131 18.60 1.02 -8.37
CA PRO A 131 18.81 0.51 -9.72
C PRO A 131 17.88 1.13 -10.75
N ALA A 132 18.36 1.38 -11.96
CA ALA A 132 17.62 2.07 -13.02
C ALA A 132 16.35 1.30 -13.47
N GLU A 133 16.35 -0.02 -13.31
CA GLU A 133 15.18 -0.86 -13.64
C GLU A 133 13.92 -0.54 -12.82
N TYR A 134 14.08 0.12 -11.67
CA TYR A 134 12.95 0.59 -10.85
C TYR A 134 12.45 1.99 -11.24
N HIS A 135 13.19 2.73 -12.08
CA HIS A 135 12.83 4.10 -12.48
C HIS A 135 11.83 4.06 -13.65
N LEU A 136 10.54 4.00 -13.34
CA LEU A 136 9.47 3.87 -14.34
C LEU A 136 8.86 5.21 -14.79
N ASP A 137 9.35 6.35 -14.26
CA ASP A 137 8.88 7.69 -14.64
C ASP A 137 10.06 8.65 -14.81
N GLU A 138 10.36 9.02 -16.05
CA GLU A 138 11.47 9.91 -16.40
C GLU A 138 11.27 11.36 -15.93
N GLU A 139 10.01 11.76 -15.64
CA GLU A 139 9.68 13.09 -15.10
C GLU A 139 9.84 13.18 -13.58
N HIS A 140 10.28 12.11 -12.92
CA HIS A 140 10.46 12.03 -11.47
C HIS A 140 9.23 12.44 -10.66
N ARG A 141 8.02 12.16 -11.17
CA ARG A 141 6.77 12.38 -10.43
C ARG A 141 6.58 11.38 -9.31
N VAL A 142 7.24 10.22 -9.43
CA VAL A 142 7.29 9.20 -8.39
C VAL A 142 8.72 8.71 -8.18
N THR A 143 8.98 8.23 -6.96
CA THR A 143 10.24 7.66 -6.51
C THR A 143 10.01 6.22 -6.09
N PRO A 144 10.73 5.21 -6.62
CA PRO A 144 10.60 3.84 -6.18
C PRO A 144 11.07 3.68 -4.72
N VAL A 145 10.31 2.96 -3.91
CA VAL A 145 10.59 2.78 -2.48
C VAL A 145 10.84 1.33 -2.11
N ASP A 146 10.05 0.41 -2.67
CA ASP A 146 10.21 -1.01 -2.40
C ASP A 146 9.82 -1.87 -3.59
N SER A 147 10.11 -3.15 -3.46
CA SER A 147 9.72 -4.16 -4.45
C SER A 147 9.27 -5.45 -3.78
N GLY A 148 8.39 -6.15 -4.49
CA GLY A 148 7.93 -7.47 -4.11
C GLY A 148 7.60 -8.31 -5.33
N ASP A 149 7.47 -9.61 -5.16
CA ASP A 149 6.89 -10.49 -6.15
C ASP A 149 5.56 -10.98 -5.60
N ILE A 150 4.46 -10.60 -6.24
CA ILE A 150 3.11 -11.04 -5.87
C ILE A 150 2.98 -12.49 -6.31
N CYS A 151 2.81 -13.40 -5.35
CA CYS A 151 2.78 -14.84 -5.57
C CYS A 151 1.67 -15.50 -4.75
N VAL A 152 1.27 -16.71 -5.10
CA VAL A 152 0.46 -17.53 -4.21
C VAL A 152 1.34 -18.09 -3.09
N ASN A 153 0.92 -17.86 -1.86
CA ASN A 153 1.49 -18.45 -0.65
C ASN A 153 0.62 -19.63 -0.20
N TYR A 154 1.23 -20.62 0.44
CA TYR A 154 0.54 -21.80 0.91
C TYR A 154 0.89 -22.16 2.36
N ASP A 155 -0.07 -22.74 3.08
CA ASP A 155 0.06 -23.31 4.43
C ASP A 155 0.67 -24.70 4.36
N LYS A 156 1.96 -24.83 4.73
CA LYS A 156 2.69 -26.10 4.70
C LYS A 156 2.03 -27.19 5.54
N LYS A 157 1.46 -26.81 6.68
CA LYS A 157 0.80 -27.76 7.57
C LYS A 157 -0.45 -28.37 6.91
N TYR A 158 -1.29 -27.54 6.28
CA TYR A 158 -2.48 -28.04 5.57
C TYR A 158 -2.09 -29.08 4.52
N PHE A 159 -1.11 -28.76 3.67
CA PHE A 159 -0.70 -29.66 2.57
C PHE A 159 -0.06 -30.94 3.09
N ALA A 160 0.73 -30.88 4.17
CA ALA A 160 1.30 -32.05 4.82
C ALA A 160 0.20 -32.97 5.44
N ASP A 161 -0.74 -32.39 6.18
CA ASP A 161 -1.84 -33.13 6.81
C ASP A 161 -2.74 -33.81 5.77
N LYS A 162 -2.98 -33.16 4.63
CA LYS A 162 -3.76 -33.70 3.52
C LYS A 162 -2.98 -34.65 2.60
N LYS A 163 -1.65 -34.76 2.77
CA LYS A 163 -0.76 -35.50 1.87
C LYS A 163 -0.92 -35.07 0.40
N LEU A 164 -1.18 -33.79 0.20
CA LEU A 164 -1.35 -33.13 -1.08
C LEU A 164 -0.07 -32.29 -1.36
N ALA A 165 0.47 -32.36 -2.57
CA ALA A 165 1.56 -31.48 -2.97
C ALA A 165 1.04 -30.02 -3.06
N PRO A 166 1.78 -29.00 -2.57
CA PRO A 166 1.40 -27.62 -2.83
C PRO A 166 1.42 -27.31 -4.33
N PRO A 167 0.57 -26.40 -4.85
CA PRO A 167 0.65 -25.96 -6.23
C PRO A 167 1.96 -25.21 -6.48
N VAL A 168 2.47 -25.29 -7.69
CA VAL A 168 3.73 -24.62 -8.10
C VAL A 168 3.46 -23.53 -9.13
N THR A 169 2.50 -23.74 -10.02
CA THR A 169 2.20 -22.91 -11.19
C THR A 169 0.75 -22.40 -11.18
N PHE A 170 0.47 -21.44 -12.05
CA PHE A 170 -0.93 -21.00 -12.30
C PHE A 170 -1.81 -22.18 -12.75
N ASP A 171 -1.31 -23.08 -13.61
CA ASP A 171 -2.09 -24.20 -14.09
C ASP A 171 -2.49 -25.15 -12.96
N ASP A 172 -1.65 -25.31 -11.94
CA ASP A 172 -1.96 -26.16 -10.79
C ASP A 172 -3.18 -25.63 -10.02
N LEU A 173 -3.29 -24.32 -9.84
CA LEU A 173 -4.39 -23.70 -9.07
C LEU A 173 -5.78 -24.02 -9.65
N ALA A 174 -5.87 -24.32 -10.93
CA ALA A 174 -7.14 -24.65 -11.59
C ALA A 174 -7.48 -26.16 -11.54
N LYS A 175 -6.60 -27.01 -10.97
CA LYS A 175 -6.84 -28.46 -10.87
C LYS A 175 -7.88 -28.77 -9.79
N PRO A 176 -8.69 -29.83 -9.95
CA PRO A 176 -9.75 -30.19 -9.00
C PRO A 176 -9.27 -30.45 -7.57
N GLU A 177 -8.04 -30.92 -7.37
CA GLU A 177 -7.47 -31.18 -6.04
C GLU A 177 -7.25 -29.90 -5.21
N TYR A 178 -7.22 -28.72 -5.84
CA TYR A 178 -7.13 -27.41 -5.15
C TYR A 178 -8.46 -26.67 -5.09
N LYS A 179 -9.56 -27.38 -5.31
CA LYS A 179 -10.90 -26.80 -5.23
C LYS A 179 -11.17 -26.21 -3.86
N ASP A 180 -11.73 -24.98 -3.85
CA ASP A 180 -12.10 -24.20 -2.67
C ASP A 180 -10.92 -23.84 -1.75
N LEU A 181 -9.66 -23.90 -2.24
CA LEU A 181 -8.49 -23.64 -1.41
C LEU A 181 -7.92 -22.21 -1.55
N LEU A 182 -8.15 -21.53 -2.67
CA LEU A 182 -7.52 -20.25 -2.99
C LEU A 182 -8.40 -19.06 -2.56
N VAL A 183 -7.77 -18.07 -1.92
CA VAL A 183 -8.32 -16.72 -1.76
C VAL A 183 -7.45 -15.71 -2.51
N VAL A 184 -8.10 -14.77 -3.16
CA VAL A 184 -7.49 -13.67 -3.94
C VAL A 184 -8.16 -12.35 -3.58
N GLU A 185 -7.47 -11.24 -3.83
CA GLU A 185 -8.05 -9.92 -3.67
C GLU A 185 -8.76 -9.47 -4.95
N ASN A 186 -9.69 -8.56 -4.79
CA ASN A 186 -10.40 -7.89 -5.86
C ASN A 186 -9.43 -6.95 -6.63
N PRO A 187 -9.14 -7.19 -7.92
CA PRO A 187 -8.22 -6.37 -8.72
C PRO A 187 -8.63 -4.89 -8.88
N GLU A 188 -9.90 -4.58 -8.66
CA GLU A 188 -10.40 -3.20 -8.73
C GLU A 188 -9.94 -2.36 -7.53
N ARG A 189 -9.65 -3.01 -6.39
CA ARG A 189 -9.39 -2.35 -5.10
C ARG A 189 -7.98 -2.57 -4.58
N SER A 190 -7.41 -3.74 -4.84
CA SER A 190 -6.16 -4.22 -4.26
C SER A 190 -5.08 -4.39 -5.33
N SER A 191 -3.89 -3.86 -5.09
CA SER A 191 -2.76 -4.02 -6.02
C SER A 191 -2.24 -5.46 -6.10
N PRO A 192 -2.11 -6.26 -5.02
CA PRO A 192 -1.79 -7.68 -5.17
C PRO A 192 -2.84 -8.45 -5.98
N GLY A 193 -4.13 -8.16 -5.82
CA GLY A 193 -5.17 -8.75 -6.67
C GLY A 193 -5.03 -8.37 -8.14
N LEU A 194 -4.71 -7.10 -8.42
CA LEU A 194 -4.44 -6.64 -9.79
C LEU A 194 -3.15 -7.25 -10.34
N GLY A 195 -2.09 -7.32 -9.57
CA GLY A 195 -0.84 -7.96 -9.98
C GLY A 195 -1.02 -9.45 -10.31
N PHE A 196 -1.84 -10.17 -9.54
CA PHE A 196 -2.20 -11.55 -9.84
C PHE A 196 -3.00 -11.66 -11.15
N LEU A 197 -3.97 -10.77 -11.39
CA LEU A 197 -4.68 -10.70 -12.66
C LEU A 197 -3.73 -10.45 -13.83
N LEU A 198 -2.83 -9.46 -13.71
CA LEU A 198 -1.84 -9.13 -14.75
C LEU A 198 -0.85 -10.27 -14.97
N GLY A 199 -0.44 -10.98 -13.91
CA GLY A 199 0.37 -12.19 -14.01
C GLY A 199 -0.30 -13.29 -14.85
N THR A 200 -1.61 -13.50 -14.62
CA THR A 200 -2.38 -14.45 -15.46
C THR A 200 -2.50 -13.98 -16.91
N ALA A 201 -2.67 -12.66 -17.13
CA ALA A 201 -2.71 -12.11 -18.49
C ALA A 201 -1.35 -12.17 -19.21
N ALA A 202 -0.26 -11.97 -18.47
CA ALA A 202 1.10 -12.17 -18.99
C ALA A 202 1.34 -13.63 -19.39
N LYS A 203 0.89 -14.58 -18.56
CA LYS A 203 1.06 -16.03 -18.76
C LYS A 203 0.24 -16.58 -19.90
N TYR A 204 -1.04 -16.22 -19.99
CA TYR A 204 -2.00 -16.85 -20.92
C TYR A 204 -2.32 -15.98 -22.13
N GLY A 205 -1.79 -14.76 -22.20
CA GLY A 205 -2.09 -13.80 -23.27
C GLY A 205 -3.46 -13.15 -23.15
N ASP A 206 -3.73 -12.21 -24.06
CA ASP A 206 -4.90 -11.33 -24.03
C ASP A 206 -6.24 -12.07 -24.12
N ASP A 207 -6.26 -13.25 -24.77
CA ASP A 207 -7.47 -14.05 -25.02
C ASP A 207 -7.56 -15.31 -24.14
N GLY A 208 -6.52 -15.64 -23.38
CA GLY A 208 -6.45 -16.89 -22.60
C GLY A 208 -6.73 -16.73 -21.11
N TRP A 209 -6.43 -15.57 -20.54
CA TRP A 209 -6.57 -15.33 -19.12
C TRP A 209 -8.04 -15.38 -18.64
N GLN A 210 -9.00 -15.01 -19.48
CA GLN A 210 -10.42 -15.06 -19.15
C GLN A 210 -10.89 -16.50 -18.93
N ASP A 211 -10.47 -17.42 -19.78
CA ASP A 211 -10.82 -18.83 -19.64
C ASP A 211 -10.12 -19.47 -18.42
N TYR A 212 -8.91 -19.02 -18.10
CA TYR A 212 -8.25 -19.41 -16.86
C TYR A 212 -9.05 -18.94 -15.63
N TRP A 213 -9.51 -17.70 -15.58
CA TRP A 213 -10.32 -17.18 -14.49
C TRP A 213 -11.69 -17.86 -14.37
N LYS A 214 -12.31 -18.25 -15.48
CA LYS A 214 -13.53 -19.10 -15.45
C LYS A 214 -13.25 -20.43 -14.76
N LYS A 215 -12.07 -21.04 -15.02
CA LYS A 215 -11.65 -22.28 -14.34
C LYS A 215 -11.41 -22.04 -12.85
N LEU A 216 -10.74 -20.96 -12.46
CA LEU A 216 -10.57 -20.61 -11.04
C LEU A 216 -11.92 -20.37 -10.35
N LYS A 217 -12.86 -19.67 -11.02
CA LYS A 217 -14.23 -19.48 -10.49
C LYS A 217 -14.96 -20.81 -10.28
N ALA A 218 -14.90 -21.70 -11.28
CA ALA A 218 -15.47 -23.05 -11.18
C ALA A 218 -14.77 -23.89 -10.09
N ASN A 219 -13.50 -23.62 -9.84
CA ASN A 219 -12.70 -24.24 -8.78
C ASN A 219 -12.88 -23.59 -7.40
N GLY A 220 -13.85 -22.66 -7.25
CA GLY A 220 -14.23 -22.09 -5.97
C GLY A 220 -13.25 -21.07 -5.38
N VAL A 221 -12.53 -20.32 -6.24
CA VAL A 221 -11.71 -19.21 -5.76
C VAL A 221 -12.56 -18.22 -4.96
N LYS A 222 -12.09 -17.84 -3.77
CA LYS A 222 -12.71 -16.82 -2.93
C LYS A 222 -12.10 -15.45 -3.25
N THR A 223 -12.95 -14.45 -3.47
CA THR A 223 -12.49 -13.06 -3.67
C THR A 223 -12.88 -12.22 -2.46
N VAL A 224 -11.93 -11.39 -2.00
CA VAL A 224 -12.12 -10.42 -0.92
C VAL A 224 -11.61 -9.04 -1.33
N ASP A 225 -11.95 -8.00 -0.59
CA ASP A 225 -11.73 -6.62 -1.03
C ASP A 225 -10.34 -6.05 -0.71
N SER A 226 -9.54 -6.72 0.13
CA SER A 226 -8.20 -6.23 0.49
C SER A 226 -7.25 -7.36 0.85
N TRP A 227 -5.94 -7.06 0.77
CA TRP A 227 -4.88 -7.96 1.23
C TRP A 227 -5.01 -8.29 2.73
N GLU A 228 -5.36 -7.30 3.55
CA GLU A 228 -5.58 -7.51 5.00
C GLU A 228 -6.67 -8.57 5.26
N LEU A 229 -7.75 -8.56 4.49
CA LEU A 229 -8.79 -9.57 4.57
C LEU A 229 -8.29 -10.93 4.07
N ALA A 230 -7.63 -10.97 2.91
CA ALA A 230 -7.13 -12.22 2.32
C ALA A 230 -6.11 -12.90 3.24
N TYR A 231 -5.08 -12.15 3.65
CA TYR A 231 -3.95 -12.70 4.39
C TYR A 231 -4.24 -12.92 5.87
N ASN A 232 -4.83 -11.93 6.55
CA ASN A 232 -5.00 -11.97 8.00
C ASN A 232 -6.30 -12.63 8.47
N GLN A 233 -7.30 -12.79 7.59
CA GLN A 233 -8.59 -13.36 7.98
C GLN A 233 -8.92 -14.67 7.28
N GLU A 234 -8.58 -14.81 6.00
CA GLU A 234 -8.97 -15.98 5.21
C GLU A 234 -7.87 -17.03 5.10
N PHE A 235 -6.60 -16.63 5.12
CA PHE A 235 -5.47 -17.54 4.99
C PHE A 235 -5.21 -18.34 6.27
N SER A 236 -5.25 -19.68 6.17
CA SER A 236 -5.05 -20.57 7.33
C SER A 236 -3.61 -20.56 7.86
N GLY A 237 -2.64 -20.19 7.04
CA GLY A 237 -1.22 -20.14 7.41
C GLY A 237 -0.78 -18.86 8.11
N SER A 238 -1.66 -17.85 8.26
CA SER A 238 -1.32 -16.59 8.88
C SER A 238 -1.19 -16.68 10.39
N ALA A 239 -0.02 -16.33 10.92
CA ALA A 239 0.23 -16.16 12.35
C ALA A 239 -0.10 -14.73 12.83
N GLY A 240 0.01 -13.74 11.96
CA GLY A 240 -0.30 -12.33 12.26
C GLY A 240 -1.77 -12.08 12.55
N GLY A 241 -2.64 -12.84 11.92
CA GLY A 241 -4.08 -12.81 12.12
C GLY A 241 -4.55 -13.67 13.29
N LYS A 242 -3.98 -13.55 14.48
CA LYS A 242 -4.27 -14.37 15.68
C LYS A 242 -5.76 -14.54 16.05
N GLN A 243 -6.64 -13.77 15.42
CA GLN A 243 -8.09 -13.89 15.61
C GLN A 243 -8.81 -14.58 14.44
N ALA A 244 -8.13 -14.73 13.31
CA ALA A 244 -8.73 -15.32 12.13
C ALA A 244 -8.55 -16.84 12.14
N LYS A 245 -9.65 -17.53 12.02
CA LYS A 245 -9.70 -18.95 11.68
C LYS A 245 -9.89 -19.06 10.17
N GLY A 246 -8.91 -18.56 9.41
CA GLY A 246 -8.91 -18.70 7.97
C GLY A 246 -9.00 -20.17 7.56
N ASP A 247 -9.76 -20.46 6.52
CA ASP A 247 -9.96 -21.80 5.99
C ASP A 247 -9.38 -22.00 4.60
N ARG A 248 -8.70 -20.96 4.06
CA ARG A 248 -8.06 -20.97 2.76
C ARG A 248 -6.55 -21.22 2.90
N PRO A 249 -6.05 -22.40 2.52
CA PRO A 249 -4.63 -22.73 2.64
C PRO A 249 -3.77 -22.14 1.51
N LEU A 250 -4.37 -21.45 0.54
CA LEU A 250 -3.71 -20.72 -0.55
C LEU A 250 -4.20 -19.28 -0.55
N VAL A 251 -3.26 -18.33 -0.64
CA VAL A 251 -3.55 -16.89 -0.68
C VAL A 251 -2.64 -16.18 -1.69
N VAL A 252 -3.16 -15.22 -2.41
CA VAL A 252 -2.32 -14.26 -3.15
C VAL A 252 -1.67 -13.33 -2.14
N SER A 253 -0.35 -13.26 -2.14
CA SER A 253 0.47 -12.42 -1.27
C SER A 253 1.85 -12.22 -1.89
N TYR A 254 2.92 -12.21 -1.10
CA TYR A 254 4.26 -11.90 -1.59
C TYR A 254 5.24 -13.05 -1.36
N ALA A 255 6.27 -13.15 -2.21
CA ALA A 255 7.40 -14.06 -1.99
C ALA A 255 8.15 -13.79 -0.68
N SER A 256 8.05 -12.57 -0.19
CA SER A 256 8.62 -12.09 1.08
C SER A 256 7.72 -12.31 2.31
N SER A 257 6.54 -12.93 2.17
CA SER A 257 5.63 -13.18 3.29
C SER A 257 6.10 -14.27 4.28
N PRO A 258 6.80 -15.36 3.90
CA PRO A 258 7.16 -16.40 4.87
C PRO A 258 7.93 -15.95 6.11
N PRO A 259 8.84 -14.94 6.08
CA PRO A 259 9.47 -14.37 7.29
C PRO A 259 8.46 -13.82 8.32
N VAL A 260 7.31 -13.29 7.89
CA VAL A 260 6.25 -12.78 8.77
C VAL A 260 5.80 -13.86 9.74
N GLU A 261 5.57 -15.05 9.20
CA GLU A 261 5.01 -16.18 9.94
C GLU A 261 6.01 -16.75 10.95
N VAL A 262 7.31 -16.55 10.72
CA VAL A 262 8.36 -16.86 11.69
C VAL A 262 8.42 -15.80 12.79
N LEU A 263 8.32 -14.51 12.40
CA LEU A 263 8.43 -13.39 13.35
C LEU A 263 7.31 -13.39 14.39
N TYR A 264 6.08 -13.68 13.96
CA TYR A 264 4.90 -13.59 14.83
C TYR A 264 4.47 -14.91 15.46
N ALA A 265 5.11 -16.03 15.13
CA ALA A 265 4.81 -17.30 15.77
C ALA A 265 5.44 -17.40 17.16
N GLU A 266 4.72 -18.00 18.12
CA GLU A 266 5.22 -18.31 19.47
C GLU A 266 4.95 -19.78 19.81
N PRO A 267 6.01 -20.58 20.04
CA PRO A 267 7.44 -20.23 19.87
C PRO A 267 7.82 -20.05 18.41
N GLN A 268 8.87 -19.26 18.14
CA GLN A 268 9.37 -19.07 16.78
C GLN A 268 9.83 -20.41 16.18
N PRO A 269 9.31 -20.79 15.00
CA PRO A 269 9.70 -22.03 14.33
C PRO A 269 11.10 -21.89 13.71
N LYS A 270 11.79 -23.02 13.53
CA LYS A 270 13.09 -23.04 12.84
C LYS A 270 12.97 -22.78 11.34
N GLU A 271 11.81 -23.10 10.75
CA GLU A 271 11.49 -22.90 9.33
C GLU A 271 10.14 -22.19 9.21
N ALA A 272 9.99 -21.40 8.15
CA ALA A 272 8.72 -20.73 7.89
C ALA A 272 7.60 -21.76 7.72
N PRO A 273 6.45 -21.60 8.43
CA PRO A 273 5.31 -22.49 8.32
C PRO A 273 4.56 -22.36 6.98
N THR A 274 4.85 -21.31 6.23
CA THR A 274 4.29 -21.08 4.90
C THR A 274 5.34 -21.23 3.81
N GLY A 275 4.90 -21.40 2.57
CA GLY A 275 5.75 -21.45 1.39
C GLY A 275 5.16 -20.66 0.24
N VAL A 276 5.88 -20.58 -0.87
CA VAL A 276 5.55 -19.77 -2.04
C VAL A 276 5.50 -20.65 -3.29
N SER A 277 4.45 -20.50 -4.07
CA SER A 277 4.28 -21.09 -5.40
C SER A 277 4.98 -20.21 -6.43
N THR A 278 6.29 -20.39 -6.62
CA THR A 278 7.14 -19.47 -7.39
C THR A 278 6.80 -19.34 -8.88
N GLY A 279 6.05 -20.27 -9.44
CA GLY A 279 5.53 -20.19 -10.83
C GLY A 279 4.23 -19.42 -10.96
N THR A 280 3.80 -18.69 -9.91
CA THR A 280 2.59 -17.83 -9.91
C THR A 280 2.92 -16.36 -9.66
N CYS A 281 4.18 -15.96 -9.80
CA CYS A 281 4.66 -14.68 -9.35
C CYS A 281 4.59 -13.61 -10.44
N PHE A 282 4.22 -12.38 -10.03
CA PHE A 282 4.27 -11.16 -10.84
C PHE A 282 5.09 -10.09 -10.12
N ARG A 283 6.02 -9.42 -10.83
CA ARG A 283 6.90 -8.39 -10.28
C ARG A 283 6.12 -7.12 -9.94
N GLN A 284 6.26 -6.67 -8.69
CA GLN A 284 5.73 -5.40 -8.20
C GLN A 284 6.87 -4.46 -7.78
N THR A 285 6.67 -3.16 -8.00
CA THR A 285 7.48 -2.06 -7.45
C THR A 285 6.52 -0.99 -6.96
N GLU A 286 6.68 -0.54 -5.72
CA GLU A 286 5.89 0.53 -5.14
C GLU A 286 6.65 1.85 -5.11
N PHE A 287 5.89 2.93 -5.22
CA PHE A 287 6.41 4.28 -5.35
C PHE A 287 5.79 5.22 -4.32
N ALA A 288 6.55 6.28 -4.00
CA ALA A 288 6.06 7.47 -3.33
C ALA A 288 6.14 8.68 -4.27
N GLY A 289 5.17 9.59 -4.17
CA GLY A 289 5.16 10.83 -4.95
C GLY A 289 4.67 12.01 -4.14
N LEU A 290 5.16 13.22 -4.47
CA LEU A 290 4.68 14.48 -3.92
C LEU A 290 3.31 14.81 -4.53
N LEU A 291 2.30 14.95 -3.70
CA LEU A 291 0.93 15.21 -4.17
C LEU A 291 0.80 16.62 -4.75
N ASN A 292 0.10 16.72 -5.87
CA ASN A 292 -0.20 17.99 -6.51
C ASN A 292 -1.19 18.80 -5.65
N GLY A 293 -0.76 19.95 -5.12
CA GLY A 293 -1.52 20.73 -4.16
C GLY A 293 -1.17 20.43 -2.71
N ALA A 294 -0.07 19.71 -2.42
CA ALA A 294 0.45 19.48 -1.07
C ALA A 294 0.55 20.78 -0.27
N LYS A 295 0.12 20.76 0.99
CA LYS A 295 0.16 21.93 1.90
C LYS A 295 1.56 22.16 2.47
N ASN A 296 2.36 21.09 2.56
CA ASN A 296 3.74 21.14 3.04
C ASN A 296 4.68 20.46 2.03
N PRO A 297 4.91 21.07 0.84
CA PRO A 297 5.74 20.45 -0.20
C PRO A 297 7.18 20.24 0.23
N GLU A 298 7.75 21.12 1.06
CA GLU A 298 9.13 20.97 1.54
C GLU A 298 9.27 19.79 2.51
N GLY A 299 8.31 19.64 3.42
CA GLY A 299 8.25 18.45 4.26
C GLY A 299 8.00 17.18 3.45
N GLY A 300 7.17 17.25 2.40
CA GLY A 300 6.90 16.15 1.48
C GLY A 300 8.16 15.68 0.75
N LYS A 301 8.95 16.60 0.19
CA LYS A 301 10.23 16.28 -0.44
C LYS A 301 11.22 15.64 0.54
N ALA A 302 11.31 16.20 1.75
CA ALA A 302 12.17 15.63 2.80
C ALA A 302 11.73 14.21 3.19
N LEU A 303 10.42 13.93 3.20
CA LEU A 303 9.90 12.59 3.47
C LEU A 303 10.25 11.62 2.33
N ILE A 304 10.09 12.01 1.07
CA ILE A 304 10.45 11.18 -0.09
C ILE A 304 11.94 10.83 -0.06
N ASP A 305 12.83 11.81 0.21
CA ASP A 305 14.27 11.56 0.38
C ASP A 305 14.54 10.55 1.51
N PHE A 306 13.77 10.65 2.59
CA PHE A 306 13.91 9.75 3.74
C PHE A 306 13.42 8.33 3.47
N LEU A 307 12.31 8.16 2.73
CA LEU A 307 11.78 6.84 2.35
C LEU A 307 12.79 5.99 1.57
N ILE A 308 13.70 6.63 0.83
CA ILE A 308 14.79 5.93 0.13
C ILE A 308 16.13 5.98 0.87
N SER A 309 16.17 6.54 2.09
CA SER A 309 17.38 6.51 2.91
C SER A 309 17.69 5.10 3.38
N LYS A 310 18.98 4.78 3.57
CA LYS A 310 19.40 3.48 4.11
C LYS A 310 18.63 3.10 5.38
N LYS A 311 18.41 4.08 6.26
CA LYS A 311 17.74 3.86 7.55
C LYS A 311 16.29 3.37 7.39
N PHE A 312 15.53 3.98 6.49
CA PHE A 312 14.16 3.56 6.20
C PHE A 312 14.13 2.23 5.44
N GLN A 313 15.00 2.08 4.46
CA GLN A 313 15.10 0.89 3.62
C GLN A 313 15.46 -0.38 4.42
N GLU A 314 16.23 -0.25 5.50
CA GLU A 314 16.56 -1.37 6.41
C GLU A 314 15.49 -1.64 7.47
N ASP A 315 14.60 -0.68 7.78
CA ASP A 315 13.46 -0.85 8.69
C ASP A 315 12.29 -1.58 8.00
N MET A 316 12.04 -1.19 6.77
CA MET A 316 10.87 -1.57 5.99
C MET A 316 10.64 -3.10 5.88
N PRO A 317 11.65 -3.96 5.68
CA PRO A 317 11.42 -5.40 5.60
C PRO A 317 10.74 -6.00 6.83
N LEU A 318 11.02 -5.50 8.03
CA LEU A 318 10.40 -5.97 9.28
C LEU A 318 9.08 -5.26 9.62
N GLN A 319 8.73 -4.21 8.88
CA GLN A 319 7.52 -3.42 9.10
C GLN A 319 6.42 -3.69 8.07
N MET A 320 6.80 -3.84 6.80
CA MET A 320 5.86 -4.03 5.69
C MET A 320 6.08 -5.36 4.94
N PHE A 321 7.17 -6.09 5.25
CA PHE A 321 7.49 -7.39 4.67
C PHE A 321 7.67 -7.37 3.15
N VAL A 322 8.26 -6.29 2.64
CA VAL A 322 8.68 -6.09 1.25
C VAL A 322 10.19 -5.91 1.18
N ASN A 323 10.76 -5.97 -0.01
CA ASN A 323 12.20 -5.83 -0.21
C ASN A 323 12.59 -4.38 -0.47
N PRO A 324 13.68 -3.89 0.13
CA PRO A 324 14.23 -2.58 -0.20
C PRO A 324 14.72 -2.55 -1.64
N VAL A 325 14.65 -1.37 -2.28
CA VAL A 325 15.20 -1.15 -3.62
C VAL A 325 16.58 -0.51 -3.60
N ALA A 326 17.00 0.08 -2.48
CA ALA A 326 18.33 0.69 -2.37
C ALA A 326 19.43 -0.39 -2.29
N LYS A 327 20.46 -0.26 -3.16
CA LYS A 327 21.58 -1.21 -3.30
C LYS A 327 22.39 -1.42 -2.01
N ASP A 328 22.44 -0.39 -1.16
CA ASP A 328 23.22 -0.37 0.08
C ASP A 328 22.42 -0.78 1.33
N ALA A 329 21.15 -1.13 1.17
CA ALA A 329 20.32 -1.64 2.23
C ALA A 329 20.66 -3.11 2.56
N VAL A 330 20.75 -3.42 3.84
CA VAL A 330 21.03 -4.78 4.31
C VAL A 330 19.73 -5.44 4.77
N LEU A 331 19.40 -6.58 4.18
CA LEU A 331 18.24 -7.36 4.59
C LEU A 331 18.46 -7.97 5.99
N PRO A 332 17.44 -7.96 6.87
CA PRO A 332 17.48 -8.68 8.14
C PRO A 332 17.74 -10.19 7.93
N GLU A 333 18.44 -10.83 8.87
CA GLU A 333 18.73 -12.28 8.83
C GLU A 333 17.45 -13.11 8.63
N LEU A 334 16.33 -12.70 9.22
CA LEU A 334 15.04 -13.34 9.07
C LEU A 334 14.63 -13.44 7.59
N PHE A 335 14.86 -12.36 6.81
CA PHE A 335 14.52 -12.30 5.37
C PHE A 335 15.50 -13.12 4.53
N THR A 336 16.80 -13.05 4.81
CA THR A 336 17.79 -13.83 4.06
C THR A 336 17.64 -15.34 4.28
N LYS A 337 17.10 -15.73 5.44
CA LYS A 337 16.91 -17.14 5.82
C LYS A 337 15.57 -17.71 5.33
N HIS A 338 14.50 -16.95 5.37
CA HIS A 338 13.14 -17.43 5.16
C HIS A 338 12.41 -16.79 3.97
N GLY A 339 12.95 -15.69 3.41
CA GLY A 339 12.43 -15.07 2.19
C GLY A 339 12.68 -15.97 0.98
N VAL A 340 11.79 -15.87 -0.01
CA VAL A 340 11.90 -16.63 -1.25
C VAL A 340 12.33 -15.68 -2.36
N VAL A 341 13.43 -16.03 -3.03
CA VAL A 341 13.89 -15.32 -4.22
C VAL A 341 13.19 -15.90 -5.45
N VAL A 342 12.55 -15.03 -6.23
CA VAL A 342 11.89 -15.41 -7.48
C VAL A 342 12.78 -15.01 -8.63
N GLU A 343 13.32 -15.99 -9.34
CA GLU A 343 14.25 -15.74 -10.44
C GLU A 343 13.56 -15.19 -11.68
N LYS A 344 12.36 -15.66 -11.98
CA LYS A 344 11.63 -15.36 -13.22
C LYS A 344 10.14 -15.10 -12.93
N PRO A 345 9.80 -13.98 -12.29
CA PRO A 345 8.40 -13.59 -12.14
C PRO A 345 7.85 -13.18 -13.51
N GLU A 346 6.54 -13.30 -13.70
CA GLU A 346 5.87 -12.65 -14.81
C GLU A 346 6.01 -11.13 -14.68
N THR A 347 6.12 -10.45 -15.80
CA THR A 347 6.20 -8.99 -15.90
C THR A 347 5.30 -8.51 -17.01
N MET A 348 4.98 -7.24 -17.02
CA MET A 348 4.23 -6.62 -18.11
C MET A 348 4.76 -5.20 -18.36
N GLU A 349 4.90 -4.85 -19.63
CA GLU A 349 5.31 -3.51 -20.03
C GLU A 349 4.31 -2.44 -19.53
N PRO A 350 4.78 -1.33 -18.94
CA PRO A 350 3.91 -0.28 -18.39
C PRO A 350 2.88 0.26 -19.41
N GLY A 351 3.27 0.40 -20.67
CA GLY A 351 2.35 0.82 -21.74
C GLY A 351 1.20 -0.17 -21.96
N LYS A 352 1.47 -1.48 -21.89
CA LYS A 352 0.43 -2.51 -22.01
C LYS A 352 -0.51 -2.50 -20.79
N ILE A 353 0.02 -2.28 -19.59
CA ILE A 353 -0.79 -2.11 -18.38
C ILE A 353 -1.71 -0.89 -18.53
N ALA A 354 -1.16 0.25 -18.97
CA ALA A 354 -1.93 1.47 -19.19
C ALA A 354 -3.09 1.26 -20.17
N GLU A 355 -2.83 0.57 -21.29
CA GLU A 355 -3.83 0.31 -22.34
C GLU A 355 -4.92 -0.67 -21.92
N LYS A 356 -4.57 -1.73 -21.19
CA LYS A 356 -5.46 -2.91 -21.01
C LYS A 356 -6.09 -3.00 -19.62
N ARG A 357 -5.47 -2.45 -18.58
CA ARG A 357 -5.85 -2.63 -17.18
C ARG A 357 -7.34 -2.44 -16.92
N ASP A 358 -7.90 -1.29 -17.32
CA ASP A 358 -9.28 -0.94 -16.97
C ASP A 358 -10.27 -1.87 -17.68
N ALA A 359 -10.00 -2.22 -18.95
CA ALA A 359 -10.80 -3.19 -19.69
C ALA A 359 -10.71 -4.60 -19.07
N TRP A 360 -9.51 -5.02 -18.65
CA TRP A 360 -9.34 -6.33 -18.01
C TRP A 360 -9.99 -6.40 -16.62
N ILE A 361 -9.92 -5.36 -15.81
CA ILE A 361 -10.64 -5.28 -14.54
C ILE A 361 -12.16 -5.42 -14.77
N GLN A 362 -12.71 -4.71 -15.76
CA GLN A 362 -14.14 -4.80 -16.10
C GLN A 362 -14.53 -6.21 -16.57
N GLN A 363 -13.72 -6.83 -17.43
CA GLN A 363 -13.96 -8.20 -17.90
C GLN A 363 -13.84 -9.21 -16.74
N TRP A 364 -12.81 -9.07 -15.91
CA TRP A 364 -12.65 -9.89 -14.72
C TRP A 364 -13.86 -9.80 -13.80
N SER A 365 -14.36 -8.60 -13.55
CA SER A 365 -15.55 -8.37 -12.72
C SER A 365 -16.77 -9.14 -13.24
N SER A 366 -16.93 -9.25 -14.55
CA SER A 366 -18.03 -10.03 -15.16
C SER A 366 -17.85 -11.55 -15.05
N ILE A 367 -16.62 -12.04 -14.87
CA ILE A 367 -16.30 -13.48 -14.76
C ILE A 367 -16.32 -13.93 -13.30
N ALA A 368 -15.69 -13.17 -12.41
CA ALA A 368 -15.35 -13.61 -11.06
C ALA A 368 -16.37 -13.21 -9.98
N ARG A 369 -17.23 -12.24 -10.26
CA ARG A 369 -18.33 -11.81 -9.36
C ARG A 369 -19.60 -12.66 -9.47
#